data_f7ed44e574a5182af2171441751aeccc
#
_entry.id   f7ed44e574a5182af2171441751aeccc
#
_cell.length_a   1.000
_cell.length_b   1.000
_cell.length_c   1.000
_cell.angle_alpha   90.00
_cell.angle_beta   90.00
_cell.angle_gamma   90.00
#
_symmetry.space_group_name_H-M   'P 1'
#
loop_
_entity.id
_entity.type
_entity.pdbx_description
1 polymer ?
#
loop_
_entity_poly.entity_id
_entity_poly.type
_entity_poly.pdbx_seq_one_letter_code
_entity_poly.pdbx_strand_id
1 'polypeptide(L)'
;MFKKIAVSILICFSVLSSNISAAEKAAKQVQDIDFNFEGIFGTYDRNQLQRGLQVYTEICASCHGLEQVAFRSLGDRGGPELEADQIKAYAALYEVFDSELDDYRTAVPSDKFPSSGVENAPDLSLMAKARAGFHGPY
;
A
#
# COMPACT_ATOMS: atom_id res chain seq x y z
N MET A 1 -62.25 8.70 -12.57
CA MET A 1 -60.91 9.22 -12.83
C MET A 1 -59.89 8.74 -11.79
N PHE A 2 -60.16 8.82 -10.50
CA PHE A 2 -59.24 8.44 -9.41
C PHE A 2 -58.77 6.96 -9.43
N LYS A 3 -59.58 5.99 -9.80
CA LYS A 3 -59.20 4.56 -9.87
C LYS A 3 -58.10 4.27 -10.91
N LYS A 4 -58.08 4.98 -12.03
CA LYS A 4 -57.07 4.80 -13.10
C LYS A 4 -55.75 5.40 -12.72
N ILE A 5 -55.72 6.51 -11.94
CA ILE A 5 -54.52 7.17 -11.45
C ILE A 5 -53.89 6.29 -10.36
N ALA A 6 -54.63 5.70 -9.44
CA ALA A 6 -54.14 4.82 -8.40
C ALA A 6 -53.45 3.55 -8.96
N VAL A 7 -53.98 2.96 -10.00
CA VAL A 7 -53.40 1.77 -10.67
C VAL A 7 -52.10 2.12 -11.39
N SER A 8 -52.01 3.31 -12.04
CA SER A 8 -50.78 3.77 -12.69
C SER A 8 -49.65 4.03 -11.69
N ILE A 9 -49.94 4.59 -10.51
CA ILE A 9 -48.96 4.84 -9.46
C ILE A 9 -48.45 3.52 -8.88
N LEU A 10 -49.31 2.51 -8.70
CA LEU A 10 -48.92 1.20 -8.17
C LEU A 10 -48.01 0.44 -9.14
N ILE A 11 -48.21 0.57 -10.45
CA ILE A 11 -47.37 -0.06 -11.48
C ILE A 11 -46.00 0.62 -11.56
N CYS A 12 -45.90 1.94 -11.42
CA CYS A 12 -44.60 2.64 -11.36
C CYS A 12 -43.78 2.26 -10.14
N PHE A 13 -44.40 2.00 -8.99
CA PHE A 13 -43.68 1.65 -7.77
C PHE A 13 -43.09 0.22 -7.80
N SER A 14 -43.74 -0.69 -8.54
CA SER A 14 -43.24 -2.07 -8.68
C SER A 14 -42.03 -2.21 -9.64
N VAL A 15 -41.81 -1.25 -10.54
CA VAL A 15 -40.67 -1.27 -11.49
C VAL A 15 -39.39 -0.72 -10.89
N LEU A 16 -39.47 0.09 -9.82
CA LEU A 16 -38.27 0.64 -9.14
C LEU A 16 -37.59 -0.35 -8.20
N SER A 17 -38.19 -1.46 -7.83
CA SER A 17 -37.64 -2.42 -6.86
C SER A 17 -36.74 -3.50 -7.44
N SER A 18 -36.55 -3.56 -8.76
CA SER A 18 -35.82 -4.66 -9.42
C SER A 18 -34.31 -4.42 -9.65
N ASN A 19 -33.76 -3.28 -9.27
CA ASN A 19 -32.39 -2.95 -9.63
C ASN A 19 -31.38 -2.98 -8.45
N ILE A 20 -31.77 -3.46 -7.27
CA ILE A 20 -30.86 -3.46 -6.09
C ILE A 20 -30.01 -4.75 -5.99
N SER A 21 -30.36 -5.79 -6.73
CA SER A 21 -29.66 -7.10 -6.65
C SER A 21 -28.39 -7.24 -7.49
N ALA A 22 -28.02 -6.26 -8.31
CA ALA A 22 -26.90 -6.40 -9.24
C ALA A 22 -25.52 -6.01 -8.63
N ALA A 23 -25.51 -5.27 -7.52
CA ALA A 23 -24.26 -4.81 -6.92
C ALA A 23 -23.61 -5.82 -5.95
N GLU A 24 -24.35 -6.81 -5.48
CA GLU A 24 -23.88 -7.76 -4.44
C GLU A 24 -23.13 -8.97 -5.01
N LYS A 25 -23.12 -9.15 -6.32
CA LYS A 25 -22.51 -10.34 -6.98
C LYS A 25 -21.08 -10.15 -7.44
N ALA A 26 -20.45 -8.99 -7.21
CA ALA A 26 -19.10 -8.69 -7.67
C ALA A 26 -18.06 -8.56 -6.54
N ALA A 27 -18.38 -8.90 -5.31
CA ALA A 27 -17.36 -9.06 -4.29
C ALA A 27 -16.55 -10.33 -4.60
N LYS A 28 -15.49 -10.17 -5.41
CA LYS A 28 -14.51 -11.22 -5.64
C LYS A 28 -14.00 -11.67 -4.26
N GLN A 29 -14.32 -12.90 -3.89
CA GLN A 29 -13.87 -13.43 -2.61
C GLN A 29 -12.35 -13.36 -2.58
N VAL A 30 -11.79 -12.58 -1.65
CA VAL A 30 -10.34 -12.47 -1.48
C VAL A 30 -9.86 -13.83 -1.00
N GLN A 31 -8.90 -14.41 -1.72
CA GLN A 31 -8.32 -15.68 -1.35
C GLN A 31 -7.43 -15.47 -0.13
N ASP A 32 -7.68 -16.20 0.92
CA ASP A 32 -6.79 -16.26 2.08
C ASP A 32 -5.53 -17.04 1.69
N ILE A 33 -4.37 -16.44 1.91
CA ILE A 33 -3.07 -17.01 1.56
C ILE A 33 -2.24 -17.10 2.83
N ASP A 34 -1.81 -18.29 3.17
CA ASP A 34 -0.90 -18.52 4.29
C ASP A 34 0.49 -17.98 3.97
N PHE A 35 0.94 -16.97 4.72
CA PHE A 35 2.28 -16.43 4.59
C PHE A 35 3.21 -16.96 5.68
N ASN A 36 4.47 -17.23 5.33
CA ASN A 36 5.47 -17.74 6.25
C ASN A 36 5.77 -16.83 7.46
N PHE A 37 5.42 -15.57 7.38
CA PHE A 37 5.60 -14.57 8.43
C PHE A 37 4.40 -14.44 9.37
N GLU A 38 3.33 -15.21 9.17
CA GLU A 38 2.14 -15.18 10.01
C GLU A 38 2.32 -15.97 11.31
N GLY A 39 1.51 -15.58 12.30
CA GLY A 39 1.51 -16.23 13.61
C GLY A 39 2.71 -15.85 14.48
N ILE A 40 2.74 -16.44 15.68
CA ILE A 40 3.72 -16.12 16.72
C ILE A 40 5.14 -16.64 16.44
N PHE A 41 5.27 -17.58 15.51
CA PHE A 41 6.55 -18.16 15.07
C PHE A 41 6.89 -17.78 13.62
N GLY A 42 6.10 -16.87 13.03
CA GLY A 42 6.32 -16.40 11.67
C GLY A 42 7.66 -15.66 11.52
N THR A 43 8.31 -15.87 10.39
CA THR A 43 9.58 -15.21 10.05
C THR A 43 9.55 -14.72 8.62
N TYR A 44 10.10 -13.54 8.38
CA TYR A 44 10.27 -13.03 7.04
C TYR A 44 11.43 -13.72 6.32
N ASP A 45 11.22 -14.13 5.08
CA ASP A 45 12.30 -14.57 4.20
C ASP A 45 13.06 -13.36 3.65
N ARG A 46 14.35 -13.26 3.96
CA ARG A 46 15.23 -12.17 3.55
C ARG A 46 15.25 -11.98 2.03
N ASN A 47 15.33 -13.06 1.27
CA ASN A 47 15.39 -12.96 -0.19
C ASN A 47 14.07 -12.50 -0.78
N GLN A 48 12.94 -12.88 -0.15
CA GLN A 48 11.62 -12.39 -0.53
C GLN A 48 11.49 -10.89 -0.27
N LEU A 49 11.99 -10.39 0.87
CA LEU A 49 12.01 -8.97 1.17
C LEU A 49 12.90 -8.17 0.21
N GLN A 50 14.06 -8.71 -0.17
CA GLN A 50 14.93 -8.08 -1.18
C GLN A 50 14.25 -7.98 -2.55
N ARG A 51 13.56 -9.04 -2.99
CA ARG A 51 12.73 -8.98 -4.21
C ARG A 51 11.58 -7.99 -4.09
N GLY A 52 10.94 -7.93 -2.92
CA GLY A 52 9.89 -6.95 -2.63
C GLY A 52 10.42 -5.50 -2.68
N LEU A 53 11.61 -5.25 -2.12
CA LEU A 53 12.28 -3.96 -2.21
C LEU A 53 12.58 -3.58 -3.66
N GLN A 54 13.01 -4.55 -4.48
CA GLN A 54 13.23 -4.33 -5.91
C GLN A 54 11.92 -3.93 -6.62
N VAL A 55 10.83 -4.65 -6.37
CA VAL A 55 9.51 -4.31 -6.93
C VAL A 55 9.07 -2.92 -6.49
N TYR A 56 9.25 -2.57 -5.21
CA TYR A 56 8.96 -1.23 -4.72
C TYR A 56 9.75 -0.18 -5.50
N THR A 57 11.07 -0.35 -5.62
CA THR A 57 11.95 0.60 -6.29
C THR A 57 11.61 0.81 -7.76
N GLU A 58 11.35 -0.28 -8.48
CA GLU A 58 11.16 -0.24 -9.94
C GLU A 58 9.74 0.17 -10.35
N ILE A 59 8.75 -0.09 -9.50
CA ILE A 59 7.33 0.06 -9.87
C ILE A 59 6.61 1.05 -8.95
N CYS A 60 6.67 0.87 -7.62
CA CYS A 60 5.81 1.59 -6.69
C CYS A 60 6.35 2.98 -6.32
N ALA A 61 7.68 3.12 -6.22
CA ALA A 61 8.35 4.32 -5.73
C ALA A 61 8.11 5.56 -6.60
N SER A 62 7.73 5.38 -7.86
CA SER A 62 7.38 6.49 -8.75
C SER A 62 6.16 7.29 -8.29
N CYS A 63 5.26 6.66 -7.53
CA CYS A 63 4.03 7.28 -7.04
C CYS A 63 3.94 7.29 -5.51
N HIS A 64 4.42 6.24 -4.85
CA HIS A 64 4.25 6.00 -3.42
C HIS A 64 5.54 6.20 -2.64
N GLY A 65 5.46 6.99 -1.57
CA GLY A 65 6.55 7.20 -0.64
C GLY A 65 6.61 6.16 0.48
N LEU A 66 7.75 6.22 1.22
CA LEU A 66 7.98 5.51 2.48
C LEU A 66 8.59 6.50 3.52
N GLU A 67 7.96 7.64 3.71
CA GLU A 67 8.51 8.78 4.46
C GLU A 67 8.84 8.49 5.93
N GLN A 68 8.29 7.41 6.48
CA GLN A 68 8.57 7.01 7.86
C GLN A 68 9.72 5.97 7.97
N VAL A 69 10.24 5.48 6.85
CA VAL A 69 11.31 4.49 6.79
C VAL A 69 12.64 5.18 6.48
N ALA A 70 13.65 4.96 7.32
CA ALA A 70 15.01 5.41 7.03
C ALA A 70 15.76 4.37 6.18
N PHE A 71 16.65 4.83 5.29
CA PHE A 71 17.42 3.90 4.45
C PHE A 71 18.25 2.91 5.28
N ARG A 72 18.80 3.34 6.43
CA ARG A 72 19.55 2.45 7.31
C ARG A 72 18.77 1.23 7.79
N SER A 73 17.45 1.34 7.93
CA SER A 73 16.62 0.21 8.38
C SER A 73 16.51 -0.92 7.37
N LEU A 74 16.97 -0.74 6.14
CA LEU A 74 17.12 -1.83 5.18
C LEU A 74 18.18 -2.87 5.60
N GLY A 75 19.07 -2.53 6.54
CA GLY A 75 20.05 -3.44 7.12
C GLY A 75 19.59 -4.11 8.42
N ASP A 76 18.43 -3.74 8.95
CA ASP A 76 17.96 -4.25 10.22
C ASP A 76 17.61 -5.74 10.10
N ARG A 77 17.85 -6.47 11.19
CA ARG A 77 17.49 -7.90 11.28
C ARG A 77 15.99 -8.08 11.13
N GLY A 78 15.60 -9.02 10.29
CA GLY A 78 14.20 -9.28 9.94
C GLY A 78 13.65 -8.37 8.83
N GLY A 79 14.52 -7.51 8.29
CA GLY A 79 14.30 -6.74 7.06
C GLY A 79 15.01 -7.39 5.86
N PRO A 80 15.28 -6.61 4.80
CA PRO A 80 16.06 -7.06 3.64
C PRO A 80 17.52 -7.40 4.00
N GLU A 81 18.00 -6.94 5.14
CA GLU A 81 19.35 -7.19 5.69
C GLU A 81 20.46 -6.86 4.68
N LEU A 82 20.38 -5.68 4.07
CA LEU A 82 21.41 -5.19 3.16
C LEU A 82 22.67 -4.81 3.94
N GLU A 83 23.83 -5.03 3.33
CA GLU A 83 25.12 -4.60 3.89
C GLU A 83 25.26 -3.07 3.85
N ALA A 84 26.12 -2.51 4.70
CA ALA A 84 26.24 -1.06 4.88
C ALA A 84 26.60 -0.30 3.59
N ASP A 85 27.44 -0.90 2.74
CA ASP A 85 27.82 -0.35 1.44
C ASP A 85 26.65 -0.41 0.44
N GLN A 86 25.85 -1.47 0.49
CA GLN A 86 24.64 -1.61 -0.33
C GLN A 86 23.59 -0.56 0.10
N ILE A 87 23.40 -0.35 1.41
CA ILE A 87 22.47 0.69 1.91
C ILE A 87 22.92 2.07 1.45
N LYS A 88 24.24 2.36 1.53
CA LYS A 88 24.78 3.63 1.07
C LYS A 88 24.57 3.82 -0.43
N ALA A 89 24.85 2.80 -1.23
CA ALA A 89 24.62 2.84 -2.67
C ALA A 89 23.13 2.99 -3.02
N TYR A 90 22.26 2.31 -2.27
CA TYR A 90 20.81 2.42 -2.47
C TYR A 90 20.29 3.82 -2.09
N ALA A 91 20.69 4.39 -0.95
CA ALA A 91 20.31 5.74 -0.56
C ALA A 91 20.74 6.77 -1.60
N ALA A 92 21.91 6.60 -2.21
CA ALA A 92 22.44 7.51 -3.22
C ALA A 92 21.62 7.54 -4.54
N LEU A 93 20.63 6.67 -4.71
CA LEU A 93 19.65 6.75 -5.81
C LEU A 93 18.62 7.85 -5.60
N TYR A 94 18.57 8.45 -4.42
CA TYR A 94 17.57 9.44 -4.02
C TYR A 94 18.23 10.78 -3.71
N GLU A 95 17.46 11.84 -3.88
CA GLU A 95 17.81 13.18 -3.43
C GLU A 95 16.85 13.61 -2.32
N VAL A 96 17.37 14.30 -1.32
CA VAL A 96 16.60 14.86 -0.21
C VAL A 96 16.87 16.34 -0.08
N PHE A 97 15.83 17.10 0.24
CA PHE A 97 15.97 18.53 0.50
C PHE A 97 16.69 18.74 1.84
N ASP A 98 17.76 19.51 1.83
CA ASP A 98 18.53 19.88 3.00
C ASP A 98 18.24 21.34 3.35
N SER A 99 17.55 21.55 4.46
CA SER A 99 17.14 22.87 4.90
C SER A 99 18.31 23.77 5.36
N GLU A 100 19.48 23.21 5.65
CA GLU A 100 20.67 23.98 6.01
C GLU A 100 21.36 24.53 4.75
N LEU A 101 21.34 23.75 3.68
CA LEU A 101 21.90 24.13 2.38
C LEU A 101 20.89 24.91 1.51
N ASP A 102 19.61 24.86 1.85
CA ASP A 102 18.49 25.34 1.03
C ASP A 102 18.53 24.76 -0.41
N ASP A 103 18.95 23.49 -0.51
CA ASP A 103 19.13 22.79 -1.79
C ASP A 103 18.96 21.29 -1.61
N TYR A 104 18.87 20.57 -2.73
CA TYR A 104 18.82 19.12 -2.75
C TYR A 104 20.23 18.52 -2.69
N ARG A 105 20.38 17.48 -1.91
CA ARG A 105 21.59 16.66 -1.85
C ARG A 105 21.29 15.18 -2.00
N THR A 106 22.32 14.43 -2.38
CA THR A 106 22.24 12.96 -2.38
C THR A 106 21.94 12.44 -0.98
N ALA A 107 20.98 11.53 -0.88
CA ALA A 107 20.59 10.94 0.39
C ALA A 107 21.70 10.04 0.97
N VAL A 108 21.74 9.99 2.30
CA VAL A 108 22.63 9.13 3.08
C VAL A 108 21.80 8.12 3.90
N PRO A 109 22.41 7.07 4.47
CA PRO A 109 21.67 6.04 5.20
C PRO A 109 20.80 6.52 6.37
N SER A 110 21.11 7.67 6.97
CA SER A 110 20.29 8.27 8.03
C SER A 110 19.03 8.96 7.53
N ASP A 111 18.98 9.31 6.26
CA ASP A 111 17.81 9.96 5.67
C ASP A 111 16.68 8.96 5.50
N LYS A 112 15.50 9.50 5.33
CA LYS A 112 14.29 8.73 5.05
C LYS A 112 14.01 8.69 3.56
N PHE A 113 13.22 7.71 3.15
CA PHE A 113 12.64 7.71 1.82
C PHE A 113 11.77 8.95 1.60
N PRO A 114 11.64 9.42 0.35
CA PRO A 114 10.79 10.55 0.04
C PRO A 114 9.31 10.27 0.32
N SER A 115 8.53 11.32 0.47
CA SER A 115 7.08 11.28 0.45
C SER A 115 6.55 10.87 -0.93
N SER A 116 5.25 10.56 -1.01
CA SER A 116 4.60 10.21 -2.28
C SER A 116 4.73 11.33 -3.30
N GLY A 117 5.19 11.00 -4.50
CA GLY A 117 5.41 11.95 -5.58
C GLY A 117 4.14 12.35 -6.33
N VAL A 118 3.03 11.64 -6.11
CA VAL A 118 1.73 11.90 -6.74
C VAL A 118 0.72 12.30 -5.68
N GLU A 119 0.00 13.39 -5.94
CA GLU A 119 -1.08 13.84 -5.07
C GLU A 119 -2.12 12.73 -4.89
N ASN A 120 -2.56 12.53 -3.66
CA ASN A 120 -3.49 11.47 -3.24
C ASN A 120 -2.95 10.02 -3.33
N ALA A 121 -1.70 9.79 -3.74
CA ALA A 121 -1.09 8.47 -3.58
C ALA A 121 -0.73 8.25 -2.10
N PRO A 122 -1.27 7.23 -1.42
CA PRO A 122 -0.98 7.00 -0.02
C PRO A 122 0.49 6.61 0.18
N ASP A 123 1.09 7.10 1.27
CA ASP A 123 2.38 6.61 1.75
C ASP A 123 2.27 5.16 2.21
N LEU A 124 3.24 4.32 1.85
CA LEU A 124 3.19 2.89 2.12
C LEU A 124 3.91 2.47 3.41
N SER A 125 4.53 3.39 4.15
CA SER A 125 5.33 3.09 5.35
C SER A 125 4.61 2.20 6.37
N LEU A 126 3.31 2.41 6.57
CA LEU A 126 2.49 1.68 7.53
C LEU A 126 1.34 0.90 6.87
N MET A 127 1.29 0.86 5.55
CA MET A 127 0.11 0.34 4.83
C MET A 127 -0.13 -1.13 5.10
N ALA A 128 0.89 -1.97 5.11
CA ALA A 128 0.75 -3.40 5.41
C ALA A 128 0.15 -3.62 6.80
N LYS A 129 0.62 -2.86 7.82
CA LYS A 129 0.07 -2.92 9.18
C LYS A 129 -1.34 -2.34 9.26
N ALA A 130 -1.61 -1.24 8.57
CA ALA A 130 -2.93 -0.59 8.55
C ALA A 130 -4.00 -1.44 7.88
N ARG A 131 -3.61 -2.33 6.98
CA ARG A 131 -4.50 -3.25 6.25
C ARG A 131 -4.50 -4.67 6.80
N ALA A 132 -3.70 -4.95 7.83
CA ALA A 132 -3.69 -6.24 8.48
C ALA A 132 -5.04 -6.53 9.14
N GLY A 133 -5.66 -7.65 8.76
CA GLY A 133 -6.85 -8.20 9.40
C GLY A 133 -6.51 -9.19 10.50
N PHE A 134 -7.52 -9.89 11.01
CA PHE A 134 -7.34 -10.94 12.02
C PHE A 134 -6.51 -12.12 11.52
N HIS A 135 -6.55 -12.38 10.21
CA HIS A 135 -5.86 -13.47 9.53
C HIS A 135 -4.56 -13.03 8.82
N GLY A 136 -4.10 -11.82 9.03
CA GLY A 136 -2.88 -11.30 8.42
C GLY A 136 -3.12 -10.16 7.42
N PRO A 137 -2.09 -9.73 6.69
CA PRO A 137 -2.21 -8.71 5.64
C PRO A 137 -2.91 -9.29 4.42
N TYR A 138 -3.74 -8.50 3.80
CA TYR A 138 -4.44 -8.84 2.55
C TYR A 138 -3.77 -8.16 1.36
#